data_c0b4ad1bcc168a5eb5ab53c3d04771b3
#
_entry.id   c0b4ad1bcc168a5eb5ab53c3d04771b3
#
_cell.length_a   1.000
_cell.length_b   1.000
_cell.length_c   1.000
_cell.angle_alpha   90.00
_cell.angle_beta   90.00
_cell.angle_gamma   90.00
#
_symmetry.space_group_name_H-M   'P 1'
#
loop_
_entity.id
_entity.type
_entity.pdbx_description
1 polymer ?
#
loop_
_entity_poly.entity_id
_entity_poly.type
_entity_poly.pdbx_seq_one_letter_code
_entity_poly.pdbx_strand_id
1 'polypeptide(L)'
;MIVTEGGRFGGYGLFLSKGVAGIRRGKPVFLYNFLNLKRTVWSGPELGAGKHTIAFDFKSDGPDLAKGGTGVLSVDGQEVDRKSMEHTTPITFPEDETFDVGDDTRTGIAMIEYRYDVPFKFTGKINKLTFKLEPFKPEPKTATESRAELGPMATPEPDPIEAPEQR
;
A
#
# COMPACT_ATOMS: atom_id res chain seq x y z
N MET A 1 -1.41 -1.14 -17.36
CA MET A 1 -0.92 -1.50 -16.03
C MET A 1 0.45 -2.14 -16.16
N ILE A 2 1.41 -1.83 -15.28
CA ILE A 2 2.70 -2.52 -15.22
C ILE A 2 2.61 -3.63 -14.17
N VAL A 3 2.13 -3.30 -12.98
CA VAL A 3 1.87 -4.23 -11.88
C VAL A 3 0.76 -3.67 -11.01
N THR A 4 -0.09 -4.53 -10.51
CA THR A 4 -1.13 -4.20 -9.54
C THR A 4 -1.33 -5.34 -8.54
N GLU A 5 -1.70 -4.98 -7.34
CA GLU A 5 -2.18 -5.87 -6.27
C GLU A 5 -3.43 -5.25 -5.69
N GLY A 6 -4.50 -6.01 -5.58
CA GLY A 6 -5.78 -5.52 -5.13
C GLY A 6 -6.54 -4.76 -6.22
N GLY A 7 -7.50 -3.93 -5.82
CA GLY A 7 -8.40 -3.26 -6.75
C GLY A 7 -9.13 -2.08 -6.12
N ARG A 8 -10.41 -1.93 -6.50
CA ARG A 8 -11.24 -0.79 -6.09
C ARG A 8 -11.27 -0.55 -4.58
N PHE A 9 -11.25 -1.62 -3.78
CA PHE A 9 -11.44 -1.53 -2.33
C PHE A 9 -10.14 -1.51 -1.53
N GLY A 10 -9.00 -1.64 -2.18
CA GLY A 10 -7.69 -1.55 -1.54
C GLY A 10 -6.60 -2.16 -2.41
N GLY A 11 -5.38 -1.69 -2.26
CA GLY A 11 -4.26 -2.20 -3.00
C GLY A 11 -3.32 -1.13 -3.53
N TYR A 12 -2.48 -1.51 -4.48
CA TYR A 12 -1.58 -0.59 -5.15
C TYR A 12 -1.44 -0.92 -6.64
N GLY A 13 -1.04 0.05 -7.42
CA GLY A 13 -0.76 -0.12 -8.84
C GLY A 13 0.35 0.80 -9.33
N LEU A 14 1.22 0.25 -10.17
CA LEU A 14 2.18 1.00 -10.97
C LEU A 14 1.77 0.92 -12.44
N PHE A 15 1.57 2.04 -13.07
CA PHE A 15 1.11 2.09 -14.45
C PHE A 15 1.61 3.34 -15.19
N LEU A 16 1.46 3.34 -16.49
CA LEU A 16 1.59 4.55 -17.29
C LEU A 16 0.20 5.12 -17.55
N SER A 17 -0.05 6.32 -17.03
CA SER A 17 -1.28 7.06 -17.38
C SER A 17 -1.22 7.47 -18.85
N LYS A 18 -2.37 7.50 -19.51
CA LYS A 18 -2.46 8.02 -20.88
C LYS A 18 -2.10 9.49 -20.88
N GLY A 19 -1.16 9.89 -21.74
CA GLY A 19 -0.95 11.30 -22.05
C GLY A 19 -2.17 11.91 -22.77
N VAL A 20 -2.13 13.20 -23.03
CA VAL A 20 -3.16 13.92 -23.80
C VAL A 20 -3.36 13.24 -25.16
N ALA A 21 -4.60 13.19 -25.62
CA ALA A 21 -4.98 12.51 -26.87
C ALA A 21 -4.06 12.86 -28.04
N GLY A 22 -3.51 11.83 -28.70
CA GLY A 22 -2.62 11.96 -29.85
C GLY A 22 -1.12 11.84 -29.56
N ILE A 23 -0.68 11.89 -28.30
CA ILE A 23 0.72 11.72 -27.92
C ILE A 23 0.85 10.40 -27.16
N ARG A 24 1.60 9.43 -27.71
CA ARG A 24 1.89 8.12 -27.07
C ARG A 24 2.95 8.28 -25.96
N ARG A 25 2.78 9.24 -25.08
CA ARG A 25 3.65 9.48 -23.93
C ARG A 25 2.84 9.23 -22.68
N GLY A 26 3.26 8.26 -21.87
CA GLY A 26 2.65 7.98 -20.59
C GLY A 26 3.45 8.59 -19.46
N LYS A 27 2.79 9.00 -18.40
CA LYS A 27 3.43 9.37 -17.13
C LYS A 27 3.45 8.14 -16.23
N PRO A 28 4.58 7.78 -15.61
CA PRO A 28 4.59 6.75 -14.60
C PRO A 28 3.80 7.25 -13.38
N VAL A 29 2.91 6.41 -12.91
CA VAL A 29 2.08 6.66 -11.74
C VAL A 29 2.15 5.45 -10.83
N PHE A 30 2.46 5.67 -9.56
CA PHE A 30 2.21 4.72 -8.50
C PHE A 30 1.04 5.22 -7.67
N LEU A 31 0.06 4.37 -7.43
CA LEU A 31 -1.12 4.67 -6.63
C LEU A 31 -1.23 3.64 -5.52
N TYR A 32 -1.44 4.11 -4.30
CA TYR A 32 -1.80 3.32 -3.15
C TYR A 32 -3.22 3.66 -2.72
N ASN A 33 -4.08 2.65 -2.67
CA ASN A 33 -5.47 2.74 -2.26
C ASN A 33 -5.63 2.16 -0.86
N PHE A 34 -5.69 3.02 0.15
CA PHE A 34 -5.97 2.64 1.52
C PHE A 34 -7.47 2.41 1.71
N LEU A 35 -7.93 1.17 1.49
CA LEU A 35 -9.29 0.69 1.76
C LEU A 35 -10.41 1.60 1.22
N ASN A 36 -10.19 2.25 0.10
CA ASN A 36 -11.08 3.25 -0.49
C ASN A 36 -11.37 4.48 0.43
N LEU A 37 -10.63 4.62 1.53
CA LEU A 37 -10.72 5.74 2.46
C LEU A 37 -9.78 6.88 2.07
N LYS A 38 -8.56 6.54 1.67
CA LYS A 38 -7.55 7.50 1.24
C LYS A 38 -6.74 6.92 0.09
N ARG A 39 -6.45 7.75 -0.89
CA ARG A 39 -5.62 7.38 -2.03
C ARG A 39 -4.42 8.30 -2.10
N THR A 40 -3.24 7.70 -2.21
CA THR A 40 -1.99 8.45 -2.37
C THR A 40 -1.42 8.14 -3.74
N VAL A 41 -1.13 9.19 -4.49
CA VAL A 41 -0.69 9.07 -5.88
C VAL A 41 0.67 9.76 -6.04
N TRP A 42 1.64 9.02 -6.56
CA TRP A 42 2.94 9.55 -7.01
C TRP A 42 2.94 9.58 -8.52
N SER A 43 3.45 10.65 -9.11
CA SER A 43 3.49 10.79 -10.56
C SER A 43 4.82 11.36 -11.04
N GLY A 44 5.34 10.75 -12.10
CA GLY A 44 6.54 11.23 -12.78
C GLY A 44 6.26 12.10 -13.99
N PRO A 45 7.30 12.50 -14.71
CA PRO A 45 7.20 13.23 -15.97
C PRO A 45 6.69 12.35 -17.10
N GLU A 46 6.31 12.95 -18.21
CA GLU A 46 6.03 12.21 -19.44
C GLU A 46 7.28 11.51 -19.95
N LEU A 47 7.17 10.22 -20.22
CA LEU A 47 8.26 9.42 -20.76
C LEU A 47 8.30 9.52 -22.28
N GLY A 48 9.51 9.68 -22.83
CA GLY A 48 9.74 9.54 -24.24
C GLY A 48 9.60 8.08 -24.70
N ALA A 49 9.75 7.87 -26.00
CA ALA A 49 9.90 6.51 -26.51
C ALA A 49 11.30 5.97 -26.12
N GLY A 50 11.36 4.72 -25.67
CA GLY A 50 12.64 4.11 -25.28
C GLY A 50 12.51 3.15 -24.13
N LYS A 51 13.66 2.74 -23.60
CA LYS A 51 13.77 1.91 -22.41
C LYS A 51 13.92 2.81 -21.19
N HIS A 52 13.04 2.61 -20.22
CA HIS A 52 13.07 3.33 -18.96
C HIS A 52 13.11 2.35 -17.78
N THR A 53 13.68 2.81 -16.69
CA THR A 53 13.64 2.14 -15.40
C THR A 53 12.77 2.95 -14.46
N ILE A 54 11.68 2.36 -14.00
CA ILE A 54 10.78 2.98 -13.02
C ILE A 54 10.94 2.21 -11.73
N ALA A 55 11.21 2.89 -10.62
CA ALA A 55 11.31 2.30 -9.30
C ALA A 55 10.37 3.00 -8.32
N PHE A 56 9.78 2.23 -7.43
CA PHE A 56 9.05 2.74 -6.28
C PHE A 56 9.63 2.12 -5.02
N ASP A 57 10.17 2.97 -4.16
CA ASP A 57 10.73 2.59 -2.88
C ASP A 57 9.80 3.05 -1.77
N PHE A 58 9.44 2.14 -0.87
CA PHE A 58 8.61 2.45 0.28
C PHE A 58 9.34 2.09 1.56
N LYS A 59 9.49 3.09 2.44
CA LYS A 59 10.06 2.91 3.77
C LYS A 59 8.94 3.07 4.80
N SER A 60 8.62 2.00 5.50
CA SER A 60 7.66 2.03 6.62
C SER A 60 8.21 2.84 7.80
N ASP A 61 7.32 3.54 8.51
CA ASP A 61 7.65 4.33 9.71
C ASP A 61 7.80 3.46 10.96
N GLY A 62 7.53 2.17 10.86
CA GLY A 62 7.72 1.25 11.99
C GLY A 62 7.13 -0.14 11.75
N PRO A 63 7.27 -0.96 12.80
CA PRO A 63 6.93 -2.38 12.76
C PRO A 63 5.46 -2.70 12.93
N ASP A 64 4.72 -1.78 13.50
CA ASP A 64 3.34 -2.05 13.87
C ASP A 64 2.44 -2.12 12.64
N LEU A 65 1.35 -2.83 12.78
CA LEU A 65 0.32 -2.91 11.75
C LEU A 65 -0.24 -1.51 11.44
N ALA A 66 -0.59 -1.29 10.20
CA ALA A 66 -1.17 -0.05 9.70
C ALA A 66 -0.30 1.21 9.82
N LYS A 67 0.97 1.08 10.21
CA LYS A 67 1.90 2.22 10.19
C LYS A 67 2.03 2.77 8.78
N GLY A 68 2.18 4.06 8.71
CA GLY A 68 2.46 4.76 7.48
C GLY A 68 3.88 4.55 6.96
N GLY A 69 4.30 5.44 6.14
CA GLY A 69 5.63 5.41 5.58
C GLY A 69 5.82 6.44 4.49
N THR A 70 7.02 6.48 3.96
CA THR A 70 7.38 7.38 2.87
C THR A 70 7.63 6.59 1.60
N GLY A 71 6.90 6.93 0.54
CA GLY A 71 7.09 6.40 -0.81
C GLY A 71 7.85 7.38 -1.70
N VAL A 72 8.74 6.84 -2.51
CA VAL A 72 9.56 7.58 -3.48
C VAL A 72 9.43 6.94 -4.85
N LEU A 73 8.95 7.70 -5.80
CA LEU A 73 8.93 7.30 -7.21
C LEU A 73 10.18 7.85 -7.90
N SER A 74 10.88 6.97 -8.61
CA SER A 74 12.08 7.32 -9.38
C SER A 74 11.96 6.86 -10.82
N VAL A 75 12.52 7.63 -11.74
CA VAL A 75 12.61 7.31 -13.17
C VAL A 75 14.07 7.46 -13.60
N ASP A 76 14.61 6.41 -14.21
CA ASP A 76 15.99 6.37 -14.71
C ASP A 76 17.03 6.78 -13.66
N GLY A 77 16.77 6.38 -12.40
CA GLY A 77 17.60 6.67 -11.25
C GLY A 77 17.42 8.07 -10.63
N GLN A 78 16.52 8.88 -11.15
CA GLN A 78 16.22 10.19 -10.58
C GLN A 78 14.89 10.16 -9.82
N GLU A 79 14.88 10.67 -8.59
CA GLU A 79 13.65 10.88 -7.83
C GLU A 79 12.76 11.91 -8.54
N VAL A 80 11.49 11.54 -8.74
CA VAL A 80 10.50 12.39 -9.44
C VAL A 80 9.32 12.78 -8.56
N ASP A 81 9.01 11.99 -7.53
CA ASP A 81 7.96 12.32 -6.55
C ASP A 81 8.23 11.61 -5.22
N ARG A 82 7.94 12.30 -4.11
CA ARG A 82 8.07 11.80 -2.74
C ARG A 82 6.87 12.21 -1.92
N LYS A 83 6.24 11.24 -1.26
CA LYS A 83 5.11 11.51 -0.36
C LYS A 83 5.10 10.54 0.81
N SER A 84 4.58 11.02 1.92
CA SER A 84 4.32 10.19 3.10
C SER A 84 2.85 9.82 3.19
N MET A 85 2.59 8.66 3.76
CA MET A 85 1.27 8.16 4.13
C MET A 85 1.22 7.97 5.64
N GLU A 86 0.09 8.31 6.25
CA GLU A 86 -0.12 8.13 7.70
C GLU A 86 -0.38 6.67 8.06
N HIS A 87 -1.04 5.95 7.14
CA HIS A 87 -1.47 4.57 7.36
C HIS A 87 -1.26 3.71 6.13
N THR A 88 -0.97 2.43 6.38
CA THR A 88 -1.06 1.35 5.40
C THR A 88 -2.16 0.36 5.79
N THR A 89 -2.50 -0.56 4.93
CA THR A 89 -3.48 -1.60 5.22
C THR A 89 -2.97 -2.49 6.35
N PRO A 90 -3.75 -2.70 7.43
CA PRO A 90 -3.29 -3.43 8.61
C PRO A 90 -3.18 -4.95 8.41
N ILE A 91 -3.89 -5.47 7.42
CA ILE A 91 -3.95 -6.90 7.10
C ILE A 91 -3.78 -7.09 5.59
N THR A 92 -4.44 -8.06 5.00
CA THR A 92 -4.37 -8.31 3.56
C THR A 92 -5.33 -7.42 2.77
N PHE A 93 -5.11 -7.33 1.47
CA PHE A 93 -6.06 -6.75 0.52
C PHE A 93 -7.23 -7.71 0.27
N PRO A 94 -8.33 -7.24 -0.38
CA PRO A 94 -9.48 -8.09 -0.70
C PRO A 94 -9.06 -9.39 -1.41
N GLU A 95 -9.53 -10.51 -0.91
CA GLU A 95 -9.18 -11.86 -1.42
C GLU A 95 -9.72 -12.16 -2.82
N ASP A 96 -10.73 -11.40 -3.25
CA ASP A 96 -11.33 -11.50 -4.58
C ASP A 96 -10.55 -10.76 -5.68
N GLU A 97 -9.53 -10.01 -5.32
CA GLU A 97 -8.62 -9.33 -6.24
C GLU A 97 -7.36 -10.18 -6.49
N THR A 98 -6.62 -9.81 -7.53
CA THR A 98 -5.42 -10.53 -7.96
C THR A 98 -4.17 -9.68 -7.92
N PHE A 99 -3.02 -10.36 -7.89
CA PHE A 99 -1.74 -9.77 -8.22
C PHE A 99 -1.51 -9.95 -9.72
N ASP A 100 -1.47 -8.86 -10.46
CA ASP A 100 -1.36 -8.88 -11.92
C ASP A 100 -0.10 -8.16 -12.41
N VAL A 101 0.53 -8.70 -13.42
CA VAL A 101 1.69 -8.12 -14.10
C VAL A 101 1.39 -7.91 -15.58
N GLY A 102 1.47 -6.67 -16.03
CA GLY A 102 1.16 -6.29 -17.41
C GLY A 102 -0.32 -6.08 -17.69
N ASP A 103 -1.16 -6.25 -16.70
CA ASP A 103 -2.60 -6.10 -16.81
C ASP A 103 -3.22 -5.57 -15.50
N ASP A 104 -4.52 -5.29 -15.51
CA ASP A 104 -5.39 -5.06 -14.36
C ASP A 104 -6.74 -5.68 -14.75
N THR A 105 -7.09 -6.79 -14.12
CA THR A 105 -8.08 -7.71 -14.71
C THR A 105 -9.44 -7.73 -14.03
N ARG A 106 -9.55 -7.30 -12.76
CA ARG A 106 -10.79 -7.41 -11.99
C ARG A 106 -11.45 -6.06 -11.74
N THR A 107 -11.26 -5.48 -10.57
CA THR A 107 -11.74 -4.13 -10.32
C THR A 107 -10.57 -3.15 -10.36
N GLY A 108 -10.66 -2.15 -11.23
CA GLY A 108 -9.52 -1.27 -11.50
C GLY A 108 -9.07 -0.50 -10.26
N ILE A 109 -7.78 -0.62 -9.94
CA ILE A 109 -7.16 0.03 -8.78
C ILE A 109 -7.27 1.57 -8.84
N ALA A 110 -7.22 2.15 -10.02
CA ALA A 110 -7.16 3.60 -10.23
C ALA A 110 -8.34 4.15 -11.04
N MET A 111 -9.47 3.46 -11.07
CA MET A 111 -10.65 3.89 -11.85
C MET A 111 -11.27 5.21 -11.38
N ILE A 112 -11.01 5.63 -10.15
CA ILE A 112 -11.51 6.91 -9.62
C ILE A 112 -10.70 8.07 -10.17
N GLU A 113 -9.37 7.96 -10.18
CA GLU A 113 -8.44 8.99 -10.65
C GLU A 113 -8.28 8.99 -12.16
N TYR A 114 -8.28 7.78 -12.73
CA TYR A 114 -8.01 7.55 -14.14
C TYR A 114 -9.10 6.64 -14.71
N ARG A 115 -10.02 7.18 -15.46
CA ARG A 115 -11.08 6.37 -16.10
C ARG A 115 -10.49 5.44 -17.13
N TYR A 116 -10.57 4.14 -16.89
CA TYR A 116 -10.19 3.07 -17.83
C TYR A 116 -11.11 1.86 -17.64
N ASP A 117 -11.20 1.07 -18.68
CA ASP A 117 -11.92 -0.20 -18.64
C ASP A 117 -10.94 -1.33 -18.32
N VAL A 118 -11.38 -2.30 -17.56
CA VAL A 118 -10.65 -3.55 -17.33
C VAL A 118 -11.05 -4.58 -18.40
N PRO A 119 -10.13 -5.42 -18.89
CA PRO A 119 -8.72 -5.50 -18.49
C PRO A 119 -7.89 -4.32 -19.01
N PHE A 120 -7.11 -3.69 -18.15
CA PHE A 120 -6.24 -2.56 -18.50
C PHE A 120 -4.82 -3.02 -18.78
N LYS A 121 -4.56 -3.39 -20.04
CA LYS A 121 -3.29 -3.96 -20.49
C LYS A 121 -2.19 -2.94 -20.70
N PHE A 122 -0.97 -3.34 -20.33
CA PHE A 122 0.23 -2.61 -20.70
C PHE A 122 0.54 -2.84 -22.18
N THR A 123 0.65 -1.77 -22.93
CA THR A 123 0.90 -1.84 -24.39
C THR A 123 2.39 -1.81 -24.75
N GLY A 124 3.27 -1.63 -23.77
CA GLY A 124 4.72 -1.69 -23.94
C GLY A 124 5.29 -3.09 -23.68
N LYS A 125 6.61 -3.18 -23.53
CA LYS A 125 7.31 -4.41 -23.18
C LYS A 125 7.91 -4.28 -21.79
N ILE A 126 7.53 -5.16 -20.88
CA ILE A 126 8.16 -5.32 -19.58
C ILE A 126 9.35 -6.27 -19.75
N ASN A 127 10.57 -5.74 -19.65
CA ASN A 127 11.78 -6.56 -19.77
C ASN A 127 12.10 -7.29 -18.47
N LYS A 128 11.86 -6.63 -17.33
CA LYS A 128 12.13 -7.16 -16.00
C LYS A 128 11.27 -6.43 -14.98
N LEU A 129 10.71 -7.18 -14.03
CA LEU A 129 10.09 -6.69 -12.81
C LEU A 129 10.88 -7.27 -11.64
N THR A 130 11.15 -6.46 -10.62
CA THR A 130 11.91 -6.89 -9.44
C THR A 130 11.24 -6.35 -8.18
N PHE A 131 10.98 -7.24 -7.24
CA PHE A 131 10.59 -6.89 -5.89
C PHE A 131 11.79 -7.14 -4.96
N LYS A 132 12.08 -6.16 -4.12
CA LYS A 132 13.03 -6.28 -3.01
C LYS A 132 12.26 -6.02 -1.74
N LEU A 133 12.13 -7.05 -0.92
CA LEU A 133 11.48 -6.95 0.38
C LEU A 133 12.57 -7.12 1.43
N GLU A 134 12.70 -6.13 2.29
CA GLU A 134 13.62 -6.22 3.42
C GLU A 134 12.88 -6.88 4.60
N PRO A 135 13.55 -7.81 5.32
CA PRO A 135 12.95 -8.39 6.49
C PRO A 135 12.70 -7.30 7.53
N PHE A 136 11.50 -7.31 8.06
CA PHE A 136 11.13 -6.43 9.15
C PHE A 136 12.06 -6.69 10.36
N LYS A 137 12.73 -5.66 10.85
CA LYS A 137 13.53 -5.70 12.09
C LYS A 137 12.76 -4.97 13.18
N PRO A 138 12.07 -5.66 14.10
CA PRO A 138 11.46 -4.99 15.23
C PRO A 138 12.53 -4.28 16.05
N GLU A 139 12.34 -3.01 16.33
CA GLU A 139 13.18 -2.36 17.33
C GLU A 139 12.93 -3.01 18.69
N PRO A 140 13.95 -3.24 19.50
CA PRO A 140 13.77 -3.79 20.84
C PRO A 140 12.93 -2.79 21.65
N LYS A 141 11.72 -3.20 22.05
CA LYS A 141 10.88 -2.40 22.96
C LYS A 141 11.70 -2.13 24.22
N THR A 142 11.82 -0.88 24.61
CA THR A 142 12.46 -0.55 25.88
C THR A 142 11.65 -1.14 27.02
N ALA A 143 12.31 -1.59 28.09
CA ALA A 143 11.65 -2.22 29.24
C ALA A 143 10.53 -1.33 29.88
N THR A 144 10.59 -0.03 29.65
CA THR A 144 9.61 0.96 30.10
C THR A 144 8.31 0.89 29.29
N GLU A 145 8.39 0.68 27.96
CA GLU A 145 7.20 0.58 27.09
C GLU A 145 6.44 -0.71 27.34
N SER A 146 7.16 -1.83 27.52
CA SER A 146 6.55 -3.14 27.86
C SER A 146 5.78 -3.12 29.20
N ARG A 147 6.15 -2.23 30.13
CA ARG A 147 5.48 -2.10 31.42
C ARG A 147 4.23 -1.21 31.37
N ALA A 148 4.17 -0.29 30.41
CA ALA A 148 3.01 0.58 30.21
C ALA A 148 1.85 -0.14 29.52
N GLU A 149 2.13 -1.16 28.68
CA GLU A 149 1.09 -1.97 28.02
C GLU A 149 0.42 -2.96 28.97
N LEU A 150 1.09 -3.38 30.06
CA LEU A 150 0.52 -4.16 31.14
C LEU A 150 -0.07 -3.20 32.18
N GLY A 151 -1.23 -2.62 31.90
CA GLY A 151 -2.01 -1.90 32.90
C GLY A 151 -2.17 -2.74 34.19
N PRO A 152 -2.43 -2.12 35.35
CA PRO A 152 -2.59 -2.88 36.58
C PRO A 152 -3.68 -3.93 36.38
N MET A 153 -3.32 -5.20 36.49
CA MET A 153 -4.28 -6.28 36.52
C MET A 153 -5.26 -5.99 37.67
N ALA A 154 -6.51 -5.71 37.30
CA ALA A 154 -7.57 -5.61 38.28
C ALA A 154 -7.62 -6.96 39.00
N THR A 155 -7.32 -6.95 40.30
CA THR A 155 -7.60 -8.09 41.16
C THR A 155 -9.12 -8.27 41.18
N PRO A 156 -9.64 -9.46 40.82
CA PRO A 156 -11.07 -9.67 40.93
C PRO A 156 -11.49 -9.52 42.40
N GLU A 157 -12.45 -8.65 42.63
CA GLU A 157 -13.11 -8.57 43.93
C GLU A 157 -13.72 -9.93 44.23
N PRO A 158 -13.54 -10.49 45.43
CA PRO A 158 -14.19 -11.75 45.78
C PRO A 158 -15.71 -11.54 45.86
N ASP A 159 -16.45 -12.44 45.22
CA ASP A 159 -17.91 -12.46 45.26
C ASP A 159 -18.39 -12.45 46.72
N PRO A 160 -19.44 -11.66 47.06
CA PRO A 160 -20.02 -11.67 48.40
C PRO A 160 -20.60 -13.04 48.72
N ILE A 161 -20.10 -13.64 49.83
CA ILE A 161 -20.59 -14.90 50.34
C ILE A 161 -22.01 -14.67 50.86
N GLU A 162 -23.03 -15.15 50.17
CA GLU A 162 -24.40 -15.23 50.70
C GLU A 162 -24.44 -16.14 51.90
N ALA A 163 -24.87 -15.60 53.04
CA ALA A 163 -25.08 -16.37 54.25
C ALA A 163 -26.34 -17.24 54.08
N PRO A 164 -26.35 -18.52 54.54
CA PRO A 164 -27.52 -19.37 54.42
C PRO A 164 -28.67 -18.85 55.30
N GLU A 165 -29.86 -18.71 54.72
CA GLU A 165 -31.11 -18.46 55.45
C GLU A 165 -31.38 -19.58 56.43
N GLN A 166 -31.47 -19.25 57.71
CA GLN A 166 -31.93 -20.14 58.75
C GLN A 166 -33.48 -20.22 58.68
N ARG A 167 -33.99 -21.42 58.45
CA ARG A 167 -35.38 -21.79 58.74
C ARG A 167 -35.51 -22.38 60.14
#